data_8291736b44993b4c2e6d6e0980b4b90a
#
_entry.id   8291736b44993b4c2e6d6e0980b4b90a
#
_cell.length_a   1.000
_cell.length_b   1.000
_cell.length_c   1.000
_cell.angle_alpha   90.00
_cell.angle_beta   90.00
_cell.angle_gamma   90.00
#
_symmetry.space_group_name_H-M   'P 1'
#
loop_
_entity.id
_entity.type
_entity.pdbx_description
1 polymer ?
#
loop_
_entity_poly.entity_id
_entity_poly.type
_entity_poly.pdbx_seq_one_letter_code
_entity_poly.pdbx_strand_id
1 'polypeptide(L)'
;LQTGKMLVSSAVHNRDSKNGKFAYTGLFQSKKGRNDVPVKAFLIRINGKNVLVDTGWSEQCAINPRHHLGLALYFSSQPTVTLNDSVARQLGALGITPEQLDAVILTHLDCDHVSGLKDLKGAKHIYATKEELEISLLPNPRYRKALWQGVEIEPIEMNYDSRAPFGKSSDLF
;
A
#
# COMPACT_ATOMS: atom_id res chain seq x y z
N LEU A 1 1.10 5.86 11.23
CA LEU A 1 0.36 6.86 10.44
C LEU A 1 -0.93 6.24 9.92
N GLN A 2 -2.07 6.87 10.13
CA GLN A 2 -3.34 6.44 9.51
C GLN A 2 -3.59 7.29 8.28
N THR A 3 -3.61 6.67 7.11
CA THR A 3 -3.70 7.37 5.82
C THR A 3 -5.12 7.37 5.23
N GLY A 4 -6.12 7.29 6.08
CA GLY A 4 -7.53 7.23 5.72
C GLY A 4 -8.13 5.84 5.92
N LYS A 5 -9.20 5.55 5.17
CA LYS A 5 -9.92 4.28 5.20
C LYS A 5 -10.23 3.82 3.79
N MET A 6 -10.56 2.55 3.65
CA MET A 6 -11.21 2.00 2.46
C MET A 6 -12.49 1.25 2.84
N LEU A 7 -13.44 1.25 1.93
CA LEU A 7 -14.69 0.52 2.08
C LEU A 7 -14.66 -0.72 1.19
N VAL A 8 -14.38 -1.86 1.79
CA VAL A 8 -14.24 -3.14 1.07
C VAL A 8 -15.43 -4.06 1.27
N SER A 9 -15.64 -4.97 0.32
CA SER A 9 -16.65 -6.02 0.47
C SER A 9 -16.43 -6.84 1.73
N SER A 10 -17.49 -7.13 2.48
CA SER A 10 -17.43 -8.05 3.63
C SER A 10 -16.94 -9.45 3.25
N ALA A 11 -17.09 -9.85 1.99
CA ALA A 11 -16.58 -11.12 1.47
C ALA A 11 -15.03 -11.19 1.49
N VAL A 12 -14.32 -10.05 1.54
CA VAL A 12 -12.85 -10.02 1.67
C VAL A 12 -12.44 -10.60 3.02
N HIS A 13 -13.20 -10.33 4.09
CA HIS A 13 -12.92 -10.82 5.44
C HIS A 13 -13.52 -12.20 5.70
N ASN A 14 -14.69 -12.46 5.13
CA ASN A 14 -15.43 -13.70 5.33
C ASN A 14 -15.37 -14.53 4.03
N ARG A 15 -14.32 -15.34 3.88
CA ARG A 15 -14.24 -16.32 2.78
C ARG A 15 -15.25 -17.42 3.00
N ASP A 16 -16.48 -17.21 2.55
CA ASP A 16 -17.48 -18.26 2.44
C ASP A 16 -17.42 -18.85 1.03
N SER A 17 -17.35 -20.17 0.92
CA SER A 17 -17.42 -20.89 -0.36
C SER A 17 -18.67 -20.60 -1.18
N LYS A 18 -19.71 -20.08 -0.53
CA LYS A 18 -20.95 -19.63 -1.17
C LYS A 18 -20.83 -18.28 -1.88
N ASN A 19 -19.78 -17.51 -1.59
CA ASN A 19 -19.55 -16.24 -2.25
C ASN A 19 -19.07 -16.47 -3.69
N GLY A 20 -19.84 -15.98 -4.67
CA GLY A 20 -19.43 -16.02 -6.07
C GLY A 20 -18.14 -15.23 -6.31
N LYS A 21 -17.41 -15.55 -7.38
CA LYS A 21 -16.11 -14.93 -7.73
C LYS A 21 -16.11 -13.39 -7.74
N PHE A 22 -17.27 -12.77 -8.02
CA PHE A 22 -17.42 -11.31 -8.05
C PHE A 22 -17.72 -10.67 -6.68
N ALA A 23 -18.03 -11.47 -5.65
CA ALA A 23 -18.36 -10.93 -4.33
C ALA A 23 -17.23 -10.12 -3.72
N TYR A 24 -15.98 -10.52 -4.01
CA TYR A 24 -14.78 -9.83 -3.51
C TYR A 24 -14.55 -8.44 -4.14
N THR A 25 -15.12 -8.18 -5.31
CA THR A 25 -14.97 -6.88 -5.99
C THR A 25 -15.86 -5.81 -5.37
N GLY A 26 -16.87 -6.19 -4.59
CA GLY A 26 -17.88 -5.28 -4.05
C GLY A 26 -18.81 -4.68 -5.13
N LEU A 27 -18.70 -5.11 -6.41
CA LEU A 27 -19.61 -4.69 -7.47
C LEU A 27 -21.03 -5.14 -7.13
N PHE A 28 -21.98 -4.22 -7.29
CA PHE A 28 -23.42 -4.45 -6.97
C PHE A 28 -23.74 -4.67 -5.49
N GLN A 29 -22.79 -4.52 -4.58
CA GLN A 29 -23.06 -4.57 -3.15
C GLN A 29 -23.52 -3.21 -2.61
N SER A 30 -24.57 -3.22 -1.78
CA SER A 30 -24.96 -2.04 -1.01
C SER A 30 -23.88 -1.68 0.03
N LYS A 31 -23.91 -0.46 0.55
CA LYS A 31 -22.99 -0.04 1.62
C LYS A 31 -23.05 -0.94 2.86
N LYS A 32 -24.22 -1.54 3.14
CA LYS A 32 -24.41 -2.49 4.26
C LYS A 32 -23.63 -3.80 4.10
N GLY A 33 -23.26 -4.18 2.87
CA GLY A 33 -22.42 -5.35 2.59
C GLY A 33 -20.92 -5.06 2.55
N ARG A 34 -20.46 -3.88 3.05
CA ARG A 34 -19.07 -3.46 3.05
C ARG A 34 -18.61 -3.07 4.44
N ASN A 35 -17.33 -3.21 4.68
CA ASN A 35 -16.66 -2.86 5.94
C ASN A 35 -15.69 -1.72 5.73
N ASP A 36 -15.68 -0.76 6.67
CA ASP A 36 -14.63 0.26 6.78
C ASP A 36 -13.36 -0.39 7.33
N VAL A 37 -12.27 -0.29 6.56
CA VAL A 37 -10.95 -0.78 6.94
C VAL A 37 -9.98 0.41 7.01
N PRO A 38 -9.31 0.65 8.15
CA PRO A 38 -8.30 1.69 8.23
C PRO A 38 -7.09 1.31 7.39
N VAL A 39 -6.59 2.26 6.59
CA VAL A 39 -5.35 2.13 5.84
C VAL A 39 -4.23 2.79 6.63
N LYS A 40 -3.14 2.07 6.83
CA LYS A 40 -2.05 2.49 7.70
C LYS A 40 -0.69 2.38 7.01
N ALA A 41 0.21 3.26 7.38
CA ALA A 41 1.64 3.16 7.13
C ALA A 41 2.38 3.25 8.48
N PHE A 42 3.54 2.61 8.59
CA PHE A 42 4.27 2.56 9.86
C PHE A 42 5.62 3.25 9.71
N LEU A 43 5.82 4.35 10.43
CA LEU A 43 7.13 4.99 10.56
C LEU A 43 7.88 4.37 11.72
N ILE A 44 9.01 3.75 11.42
CA ILE A 44 9.91 3.14 12.40
C ILE A 44 11.16 4.00 12.48
N ARG A 45 11.52 4.41 13.69
CA ARG A 45 12.77 5.12 13.96
C ARG A 45 13.66 4.22 14.81
N ILE A 46 14.78 3.81 14.23
CA ILE A 46 15.72 2.89 14.86
C ILE A 46 17.16 3.26 14.50
N ASN A 47 18.02 3.34 15.49
CA ASN A 47 19.47 3.63 15.30
C ASN A 47 19.72 4.88 14.42
N GLY A 48 18.91 5.93 14.60
CA GLY A 48 19.02 7.17 13.83
C GLY A 48 18.49 7.09 12.40
N LYS A 49 17.94 5.96 11.98
CA LYS A 49 17.30 5.76 10.65
C LYS A 49 15.80 5.94 10.71
N ASN A 50 15.23 6.47 9.63
CA ASN A 50 13.79 6.56 9.40
C ASN A 50 13.39 5.53 8.34
N VAL A 51 12.61 4.53 8.72
CA VAL A 51 12.09 3.49 7.83
C VAL A 51 10.57 3.59 7.79
N LEU A 52 10.00 3.68 6.60
CA LEU A 52 8.55 3.67 6.41
C LEU A 52 8.12 2.32 5.84
N VAL A 53 7.11 1.70 6.44
CA VAL A 53 6.48 0.48 5.93
C VAL A 53 5.13 0.85 5.35
N ASP A 54 4.94 0.60 4.07
CA ASP A 54 3.82 0.99 3.21
C ASP A 54 3.63 2.52 3.09
N THR A 55 2.84 2.95 2.12
CA THR A 55 2.66 4.36 1.82
C THR A 55 1.21 4.84 1.91
N GLY A 56 0.28 3.91 2.10
CA GLY A 56 -1.13 4.25 2.23
C GLY A 56 -1.70 5.02 1.03
N TRP A 57 -2.71 5.83 1.29
CA TRP A 57 -3.34 6.67 0.28
C TRP A 57 -2.54 7.94 0.00
N SER A 58 -2.44 8.32 -1.28
CA SER A 58 -1.89 9.61 -1.71
C SER A 58 -2.90 10.75 -1.59
N GLU A 59 -2.43 11.99 -1.70
CA GLU A 59 -3.30 13.16 -1.86
C GLU A 59 -4.21 13.05 -3.11
N GLN A 60 -3.76 12.35 -4.15
CA GLN A 60 -4.55 12.17 -5.37
C GLN A 60 -5.81 11.36 -5.13
N CYS A 61 -5.81 10.47 -4.12
CA CYS A 61 -7.02 9.78 -3.69
C CYS A 61 -8.06 10.72 -3.06
N ALA A 62 -7.64 11.81 -2.43
CA ALA A 62 -8.55 12.85 -1.92
C ALA A 62 -9.07 13.77 -3.03
N ILE A 63 -8.23 14.09 -4.03
CA ILE A 63 -8.55 15.03 -5.10
C ILE A 63 -9.39 14.36 -6.19
N ASN A 64 -8.91 13.27 -6.76
CA ASN A 64 -9.58 12.55 -7.85
C ASN A 64 -9.31 11.04 -7.78
N PRO A 65 -9.96 10.33 -6.85
CA PRO A 65 -9.70 8.91 -6.62
C PRO A 65 -10.00 8.03 -7.85
N ARG A 66 -11.01 8.38 -8.64
CA ARG A 66 -11.37 7.61 -9.84
C ARG A 66 -10.28 7.65 -10.91
N HIS A 67 -9.70 8.82 -11.12
CA HIS A 67 -8.60 8.97 -12.07
C HIS A 67 -7.33 8.28 -11.55
N HIS A 68 -7.01 8.50 -10.28
CA HIS A 68 -5.80 7.97 -9.67
C HIS A 68 -5.81 6.44 -9.60
N LEU A 69 -6.88 5.84 -9.10
CA LEU A 69 -6.99 4.38 -8.94
C LEU A 69 -7.49 3.67 -10.21
N GLY A 70 -8.16 4.40 -11.12
CA GLY A 70 -8.97 3.79 -12.18
C GLY A 70 -10.27 3.21 -11.63
N LEU A 71 -11.25 3.00 -12.52
CA LEU A 71 -12.62 2.66 -12.10
C LEU A 71 -12.69 1.32 -11.33
N ALA A 72 -11.95 0.30 -11.77
CA ALA A 72 -12.00 -1.01 -11.16
C ALA A 72 -11.56 -0.98 -9.68
N LEU A 73 -10.36 -0.43 -9.40
CA LEU A 73 -9.85 -0.32 -8.03
C LEU A 73 -10.66 0.68 -7.21
N TYR A 74 -11.11 1.79 -7.82
CA TYR A 74 -11.97 2.73 -7.11
C TYR A 74 -13.24 2.07 -6.59
N PHE A 75 -13.95 1.29 -7.41
CA PHE A 75 -15.19 0.63 -6.97
C PHE A 75 -14.95 -0.51 -5.99
N SER A 76 -13.80 -1.19 -6.05
CA SER A 76 -13.47 -2.26 -5.09
C SER A 76 -12.99 -1.72 -3.74
N SER A 77 -12.27 -0.59 -3.71
CA SER A 77 -11.61 -0.09 -2.50
C SER A 77 -12.27 1.15 -1.89
N GLN A 78 -12.97 1.96 -2.69
CA GLN A 78 -13.68 3.18 -2.28
C GLN A 78 -12.94 3.97 -1.17
N PRO A 79 -11.84 4.64 -1.49
CA PRO A 79 -11.05 5.35 -0.48
C PRO A 79 -11.85 6.48 0.17
N THR A 80 -11.75 6.59 1.48
CA THR A 80 -12.21 7.72 2.28
C THR A 80 -10.99 8.36 2.90
N VAL A 81 -10.54 9.48 2.32
CA VAL A 81 -9.27 10.12 2.64
C VAL A 81 -9.40 11.63 2.44
N THR A 82 -8.77 12.40 3.32
CA THR A 82 -8.58 13.86 3.17
C THR A 82 -7.14 14.15 2.73
N LEU A 83 -6.86 15.39 2.31
CA LEU A 83 -5.50 15.78 1.94
C LEU A 83 -4.49 15.56 3.07
N ASN A 84 -4.91 15.83 4.32
CA ASN A 84 -4.05 15.70 5.50
C ASN A 84 -3.78 14.26 5.91
N ASP A 85 -4.56 13.29 5.40
CA ASP A 85 -4.36 11.87 5.71
C ASP A 85 -3.22 11.24 4.90
N SER A 86 -2.76 11.90 3.82
CA SER A 86 -1.66 11.35 3.02
C SER A 86 -0.39 11.17 3.86
N VAL A 87 0.36 10.11 3.58
CA VAL A 87 1.60 9.83 4.32
C VAL A 87 2.61 10.98 4.18
N ALA A 88 2.71 11.59 3.00
CA ALA A 88 3.62 12.72 2.76
C ALA A 88 3.30 13.93 3.66
N ARG A 89 2.01 14.27 3.82
CA ARG A 89 1.59 15.34 4.73
C ARG A 89 1.88 15.02 6.19
N GLN A 90 1.60 13.79 6.61
CA GLN A 90 1.85 13.38 7.99
C GLN A 90 3.35 13.33 8.31
N LEU A 91 4.20 12.89 7.38
CA LEU A 91 5.67 12.96 7.52
C LEU A 91 6.13 14.42 7.60
N GLY A 92 5.63 15.30 6.73
CA GLY A 92 5.93 16.74 6.77
C GLY A 92 5.56 17.39 8.11
N ALA A 93 4.41 17.01 8.71
CA ALA A 93 4.01 17.48 10.02
C ALA A 93 4.95 17.00 11.15
N LEU A 94 5.67 15.89 10.94
CA LEU A 94 6.71 15.37 11.82
C LEU A 94 8.11 15.94 11.51
N GLY A 95 8.20 16.87 10.55
CA GLY A 95 9.47 17.45 10.09
C GLY A 95 10.33 16.50 9.27
N ILE A 96 9.74 15.46 8.64
CA ILE A 96 10.45 14.48 7.84
C ILE A 96 10.12 14.72 6.37
N THR A 97 11.16 14.95 5.56
CA THR A 97 11.05 14.97 4.09
C THR A 97 11.25 13.57 3.51
N PRO A 98 10.83 13.31 2.26
CA PRO A 98 11.12 12.02 1.61
C PRO A 98 12.60 11.65 1.60
N GLU A 99 13.49 12.61 1.38
CA GLU A 99 14.96 12.43 1.33
C GLU A 99 15.56 12.01 2.69
N GLN A 100 14.83 12.24 3.77
CA GLN A 100 15.22 11.82 5.13
C GLN A 100 14.73 10.41 5.48
N LEU A 101 13.96 9.75 4.58
CA LEU A 101 13.64 8.34 4.71
C LEU A 101 14.86 7.52 4.24
N ASP A 102 15.39 6.68 5.12
CA ASP A 102 16.46 5.75 4.77
C ASP A 102 15.92 4.58 3.96
N ALA A 103 14.68 4.16 4.22
CA ALA A 103 14.00 3.18 3.40
C ALA A 103 12.47 3.35 3.42
N VAL A 104 11.83 2.98 2.31
CA VAL A 104 10.42 2.65 2.22
C VAL A 104 10.32 1.16 1.90
N ILE A 105 9.63 0.38 2.72
CA ILE A 105 9.42 -1.06 2.53
C ILE A 105 7.97 -1.28 2.18
N LEU A 106 7.70 -1.82 1.00
CA LEU A 106 6.36 -2.17 0.55
C LEU A 106 6.08 -3.62 0.91
N THR A 107 5.05 -3.84 1.72
CA THR A 107 4.61 -5.21 2.07
C THR A 107 4.06 -5.93 0.85
N HIS A 108 3.34 -5.19 -0.01
CA HIS A 108 2.83 -5.61 -1.31
C HIS A 108 2.39 -4.39 -2.13
N LEU A 109 2.01 -4.60 -3.39
CA LEU A 109 1.72 -3.53 -4.34
C LEU A 109 0.20 -3.26 -4.54
N ASP A 110 -0.64 -3.57 -3.55
CA ASP A 110 -2.04 -3.17 -3.59
C ASP A 110 -2.19 -1.66 -3.47
N CYS A 111 -3.26 -1.14 -4.05
CA CYS A 111 -3.43 0.30 -4.20
C CYS A 111 -3.43 1.09 -2.88
N ASP A 112 -3.89 0.50 -1.80
CA ASP A 112 -3.92 1.09 -0.45
C ASP A 112 -2.57 1.02 0.28
N HIS A 113 -1.59 0.30 -0.27
CA HIS A 113 -0.21 0.23 0.23
C HIS A 113 0.76 1.05 -0.60
N VAL A 114 0.50 1.22 -1.91
CA VAL A 114 1.46 1.82 -2.84
C VAL A 114 1.01 3.16 -3.41
N SER A 115 -0.23 3.60 -3.12
CA SER A 115 -0.80 4.81 -3.71
C SER A 115 0.01 6.07 -3.45
N GLY A 116 0.58 6.23 -2.25
CA GLY A 116 1.41 7.37 -1.86
C GLY A 116 2.88 7.30 -2.29
N LEU A 117 3.30 6.23 -2.98
CA LEU A 117 4.71 5.97 -3.25
C LEU A 117 5.39 7.06 -4.08
N LYS A 118 4.69 7.62 -5.07
CA LYS A 118 5.26 8.67 -5.92
C LYS A 118 5.57 9.97 -5.16
N ASP A 119 4.86 10.22 -4.08
CA ASP A 119 5.10 11.38 -3.22
C ASP A 119 6.36 11.19 -2.36
N LEU A 120 6.89 9.95 -2.32
CA LEU A 120 8.06 9.55 -1.52
C LEU A 120 9.27 9.12 -2.38
N LYS A 121 9.26 9.41 -3.68
CA LYS A 121 10.34 9.01 -4.61
C LYS A 121 11.74 9.56 -4.25
N GLY A 122 11.82 10.53 -3.32
CA GLY A 122 13.07 11.04 -2.79
C GLY A 122 13.69 10.19 -1.67
N ALA A 123 13.02 9.12 -1.21
CA ALA A 123 13.58 8.20 -0.24
C ALA A 123 14.87 7.56 -0.78
N LYS A 124 15.84 7.26 0.11
CA LYS A 124 17.13 6.72 -0.30
C LYS A 124 17.00 5.34 -0.94
N HIS A 125 16.13 4.50 -0.38
CA HIS A 125 15.84 3.17 -0.87
C HIS A 125 14.34 2.91 -0.83
N ILE A 126 13.82 2.18 -1.80
CA ILE A 126 12.44 1.74 -1.86
C ILE A 126 12.44 0.24 -2.18
N TYR A 127 11.92 -0.57 -1.28
CA TYR A 127 12.02 -2.01 -1.34
C TYR A 127 10.66 -2.69 -1.48
N ALA A 128 10.63 -3.79 -2.23
CA ALA A 128 9.58 -4.80 -2.19
C ALA A 128 10.21 -6.19 -2.36
N THR A 129 9.52 -7.26 -1.98
CA THR A 129 10.06 -8.60 -2.23
C THR A 129 10.12 -8.89 -3.73
N LYS A 130 11.11 -9.68 -4.13
CA LYS A 130 11.29 -10.07 -5.53
C LYS A 130 10.05 -10.76 -6.08
N GLU A 131 9.44 -11.63 -5.29
CA GLU A 131 8.22 -12.35 -5.67
C GLU A 131 7.05 -11.40 -5.94
N GLU A 132 6.88 -10.36 -5.12
CA GLU A 132 5.82 -9.37 -5.32
C GLU A 132 6.05 -8.56 -6.62
N LEU A 133 7.29 -8.18 -6.88
CA LEU A 133 7.66 -7.48 -8.12
C LEU A 133 7.40 -8.36 -9.35
N GLU A 134 7.79 -9.63 -9.32
CA GLU A 134 7.56 -10.58 -10.42
C GLU A 134 6.06 -10.78 -10.68
N ILE A 135 5.25 -10.97 -9.63
CA ILE A 135 3.79 -11.11 -9.77
C ILE A 135 3.16 -9.84 -10.32
N SER A 136 3.68 -8.66 -9.96
CA SER A 136 3.17 -7.38 -10.45
C SER A 136 3.38 -7.16 -11.96
N LEU A 137 4.29 -7.89 -12.58
CA LEU A 137 4.51 -7.86 -14.04
C LEU A 137 3.43 -8.62 -14.82
N LEU A 138 2.76 -9.57 -14.18
CA LEU A 138 1.71 -10.36 -14.81
C LEU A 138 0.43 -9.53 -14.98
N PRO A 139 -0.43 -9.87 -15.96
CA PRO A 139 -1.76 -9.28 -16.07
C PRO A 139 -2.60 -9.61 -14.85
N ASN A 140 -2.79 -8.62 -13.97
CA ASN A 140 -3.54 -8.81 -12.74
C ASN A 140 -4.34 -7.52 -12.43
N PRO A 141 -5.69 -7.59 -12.35
CA PRO A 141 -6.54 -6.42 -12.07
C PRO A 141 -6.32 -5.83 -10.67
N ARG A 142 -5.64 -6.56 -9.78
CA ARG A 142 -5.26 -6.11 -8.44
C ARG A 142 -4.23 -4.98 -8.50
N TYR A 143 -3.34 -5.01 -9.51
CA TYR A 143 -2.22 -4.08 -9.61
C TYR A 143 -2.48 -2.99 -10.65
N ARG A 144 -2.21 -1.75 -10.28
CA ARG A 144 -2.23 -0.61 -11.19
C ARG A 144 -0.83 0.00 -11.29
N LYS A 145 -0.06 -0.44 -12.29
CA LYS A 145 1.33 0.02 -12.50
C LYS A 145 1.49 1.55 -12.50
N ALA A 146 0.46 2.29 -12.93
CA ALA A 146 0.47 3.74 -12.91
C ALA A 146 0.71 4.34 -11.49
N LEU A 147 0.49 3.59 -10.40
CA LEU A 147 0.71 4.07 -9.03
C LEU A 147 2.20 4.15 -8.67
N TRP A 148 3.05 3.31 -9.27
CA TRP A 148 4.51 3.29 -9.01
C TRP A 148 5.37 3.46 -10.25
N GLN A 149 4.78 3.58 -11.44
CA GLN A 149 5.54 3.80 -12.67
C GLN A 149 6.44 5.04 -12.55
N GLY A 150 7.73 4.86 -12.85
CA GLY A 150 8.76 5.91 -12.72
C GLY A 150 9.36 6.06 -11.33
N VAL A 151 9.06 5.12 -10.42
CA VAL A 151 9.75 4.94 -9.14
C VAL A 151 10.60 3.68 -9.23
N GLU A 152 11.86 3.78 -8.88
CA GLU A 152 12.75 2.63 -8.77
C GLU A 152 12.44 1.87 -7.49
N ILE A 153 12.14 0.58 -7.60
CA ILE A 153 11.84 -0.31 -6.47
C ILE A 153 12.87 -1.43 -6.51
N GLU A 154 13.66 -1.53 -5.45
CA GLU A 154 14.72 -2.51 -5.29
C GLU A 154 14.14 -3.85 -4.79
N PRO A 155 14.52 -4.98 -5.39
CA PRO A 155 14.05 -6.28 -4.94
C PRO A 155 14.74 -6.71 -3.64
N ILE A 156 13.95 -7.22 -2.68
CA ILE A 156 14.46 -7.92 -1.50
C ILE A 156 14.40 -9.42 -1.77
N GLU A 157 15.51 -10.11 -1.59
CA GLU A 157 15.55 -11.57 -1.52
C GLU A 157 15.47 -12.02 -0.08
N MET A 158 14.47 -12.83 0.24
CA MET A 158 14.29 -13.40 1.58
C MET A 158 15.06 -14.72 1.70
N ASN A 159 16.10 -14.70 2.52
CA ASN A 159 16.96 -15.87 2.75
C ASN A 159 16.48 -16.71 3.95
N TYR A 160 16.78 -18.02 3.95
CA TYR A 160 16.48 -18.86 5.09
C TYR A 160 17.25 -18.36 6.33
N ASP A 161 16.53 -18.17 7.42
CA ASP A 161 17.09 -17.82 8.73
C ASP A 161 16.27 -18.51 9.82
N SER A 162 16.86 -19.47 10.50
CA SER A 162 16.20 -20.23 11.57
C SER A 162 15.82 -19.37 12.80
N ARG A 163 16.41 -18.18 12.94
CA ARG A 163 16.12 -17.23 14.02
C ARG A 163 14.95 -16.31 13.67
N ALA A 164 14.58 -16.23 12.39
CA ALA A 164 13.47 -15.40 11.95
C ALA A 164 12.12 -16.06 12.31
N PRO A 165 11.12 -15.29 12.75
CA PRO A 165 9.80 -15.81 13.15
C PRO A 165 9.12 -16.70 12.11
N PHE A 166 9.39 -16.45 10.82
CA PHE A 166 8.81 -17.19 9.68
C PHE A 166 9.85 -17.97 8.89
N GLY A 167 11.03 -18.21 9.47
CA GLY A 167 12.11 -18.99 8.85
C GLY A 167 12.82 -18.30 7.70
N LYS A 168 12.54 -17.03 7.42
CA LYS A 168 13.19 -16.22 6.39
C LYS A 168 13.43 -14.79 6.88
N SER A 169 14.54 -14.21 6.49
CA SER A 169 14.88 -12.80 6.75
C SER A 169 15.72 -12.20 5.63
N SER A 170 15.84 -10.89 5.64
CA SER A 170 16.78 -10.13 4.85
C SER A 170 17.37 -9.01 5.70
N ASP A 171 18.67 -8.78 5.60
CA ASP A 171 19.36 -7.66 6.24
C ASP A 171 19.41 -6.50 5.24
N LEU A 172 18.85 -5.37 5.62
CA LEU A 172 18.71 -4.20 4.74
C LEU A 172 19.64 -3.05 5.11
N PHE A 173 20.34 -3.13 6.28
CA PHE A 173 21.15 -2.01 6.79
C PHE A 173 22.49 -2.45 7.38
#